data_5538c403b47eacf1eb79fda6d6ba84f7
#
_entry.id   5538c403b47eacf1eb79fda6d6ba84f7
#
_cell.length_a   1.000
_cell.length_b   1.000
_cell.length_c   1.000
_cell.angle_alpha   90.00
_cell.angle_beta   90.00
_cell.angle_gamma   90.00
#
_symmetry.space_group_name_H-M   'P 1'
#
loop_
_entity.id
_entity.type
_entity.pdbx_description
1 polymer ?
#
loop_
_entity_poly.entity_id
_entity_poly.type
_entity_poly.pdbx_seq_one_letter_code
_entity_poly.pdbx_strand_id
1 'polypeptide(L)'
;MRKLDVVQAWLDNVAYSHSNSEATEYLYRHYFKRFCDFIERSPQQILDEYEETNDRQFKRKYAAYLRAYISATAKEGYASGSVAVIVNPVKSFFKYNDLPLGYVPVSRHRVTYHNRDISKHEIVEVLKVSKPRDRAFFCMMAQSGQRPFTLCRLRIKHIEPDFSKGIIPCSIRVPAEIAKGQFGSYFSFMGEDSVNNLRSYFKTRGVLGPEDYVFTAQGDIGQLSSKSVSVLFSRLVDQLKEEGTMQFDQVKGKPREVRLYNLRKFFRKQAHHGGATIEYVNFWMGHRANYKAPHIPASDDHYASRENIEFQRQLYREHSMPQLRLETATPSETEKTIEEMRMEIDELRQENLKLKERLNGYALSDSQVSELLRRIEKLEKQAQKT
;
A
#
# COMPACT_ATOMS: atom_id res chain seq x y z
N MET A 1 -28.79 -8.95 36.90
CA MET A 1 -27.84 -8.10 36.14
C MET A 1 -26.70 -9.00 35.66
N ARG A 2 -26.45 -9.05 34.35
CA ARG A 2 -25.23 -9.71 33.82
C ARG A 2 -24.03 -8.94 34.38
N LYS A 3 -23.09 -9.65 35.08
CA LYS A 3 -21.78 -9.02 35.39
C LYS A 3 -21.18 -8.58 34.08
N LEU A 4 -21.12 -7.27 33.84
CA LEU A 4 -20.39 -6.73 32.71
C LEU A 4 -18.94 -7.20 32.87
N ASP A 5 -18.41 -7.85 31.85
CA ASP A 5 -16.96 -8.10 31.78
C ASP A 5 -16.27 -6.74 31.66
N VAL A 6 -15.65 -6.32 32.75
CA VAL A 6 -15.00 -4.99 32.87
C VAL A 6 -13.95 -4.79 31.77
N VAL A 7 -13.28 -5.87 31.38
CA VAL A 7 -12.30 -5.83 30.31
C VAL A 7 -12.98 -5.60 28.96
N GLN A 8 -14.11 -6.27 28.70
CA GLN A 8 -14.84 -6.10 27.44
C GLN A 8 -15.42 -4.68 27.33
N ALA A 9 -16.02 -4.15 28.38
CA ALA A 9 -16.56 -2.78 28.39
C ALA A 9 -15.47 -1.74 28.12
N TRP A 10 -14.29 -1.91 28.70
CA TRP A 10 -13.14 -1.06 28.41
C TRP A 10 -12.66 -1.21 26.96
N LEU A 11 -12.59 -2.44 26.43
CA LEU A 11 -12.17 -2.68 25.05
C LEU A 11 -13.15 -2.14 24.02
N ASP A 12 -14.46 -2.18 24.31
CA ASP A 12 -15.48 -1.56 23.49
C ASP A 12 -15.30 -0.04 23.42
N ASN A 13 -14.95 0.60 24.54
CA ASN A 13 -14.59 2.01 24.58
C ASN A 13 -13.30 2.31 23.79
N VAL A 14 -12.29 1.45 23.91
CA VAL A 14 -11.06 1.56 23.10
C VAL A 14 -11.36 1.44 21.62
N ALA A 15 -12.19 0.46 21.21
CA ALA A 15 -12.61 0.29 19.83
C ALA A 15 -13.29 1.55 19.30
N TYR A 16 -14.28 2.06 20.04
CA TYR A 16 -15.00 3.29 19.68
C TYR A 16 -14.05 4.49 19.50
N SER A 17 -13.13 4.70 20.43
CA SER A 17 -12.19 5.83 20.40
C SER A 17 -11.10 5.70 19.32
N HIS A 18 -10.92 4.52 18.74
CA HIS A 18 -9.93 4.24 17.70
C HIS A 18 -10.56 3.78 16.39
N SER A 19 -11.75 4.31 16.06
CA SER A 19 -12.46 4.03 14.80
C SER A 19 -12.71 2.54 14.55
N ASN A 20 -13.07 1.81 15.59
CA ASN A 20 -13.35 0.36 15.57
C ASN A 20 -12.20 -0.48 15.00
N SER A 21 -10.97 -0.13 15.33
CA SER A 21 -9.77 -0.86 14.87
C SER A 21 -9.58 -2.15 15.65
N GLU A 22 -9.92 -3.30 15.05
CA GLU A 22 -9.68 -4.64 15.61
C GLU A 22 -8.20 -4.86 16.01
N ALA A 23 -7.26 -4.32 15.22
CA ALA A 23 -5.84 -4.43 15.53
C ALA A 23 -5.48 -3.68 16.81
N THR A 24 -6.11 -2.53 17.06
CA THR A 24 -5.89 -1.76 18.30
C THR A 24 -6.50 -2.49 19.49
N GLU A 25 -7.72 -3.00 19.38
CA GLU A 25 -8.37 -3.79 20.41
C GLU A 25 -7.52 -5.01 20.79
N TYR A 26 -7.07 -5.78 19.79
CA TYR A 26 -6.19 -6.93 20.00
C TYR A 26 -4.89 -6.55 20.75
N LEU A 27 -4.23 -5.47 20.37
CA LEU A 27 -3.00 -5.00 21.02
C LEU A 27 -3.28 -4.58 22.48
N TYR A 28 -4.38 -3.89 22.73
CA TYR A 28 -4.76 -3.45 24.07
C TYR A 28 -5.06 -4.63 24.97
N ARG A 29 -5.85 -5.60 24.49
CA ARG A 29 -6.14 -6.84 25.19
C ARG A 29 -4.87 -7.62 25.49
N HIS A 30 -4.00 -7.80 24.50
CA HIS A 30 -2.76 -8.57 24.62
C HIS A 30 -1.80 -7.97 25.66
N TYR A 31 -1.50 -6.69 25.55
CA TYR A 31 -0.51 -6.06 26.45
C TYR A 31 -1.07 -5.80 27.85
N PHE A 32 -2.36 -5.57 28.00
CA PHE A 32 -2.97 -5.49 29.32
C PHE A 32 -2.96 -6.85 30.04
N LYS A 33 -3.32 -7.93 29.32
CA LYS A 33 -3.19 -9.28 29.85
C LYS A 33 -1.75 -9.56 30.30
N ARG A 34 -0.76 -9.24 29.49
CA ARG A 34 0.66 -9.41 29.81
C ARG A 34 1.07 -8.64 31.09
N PHE A 35 0.53 -7.46 31.32
CA PHE A 35 0.73 -6.72 32.56
C PHE A 35 0.09 -7.42 33.75
N CYS A 36 -1.14 -7.90 33.62
CA CYS A 36 -1.84 -8.65 34.66
C CYS A 36 -1.08 -9.91 35.05
N ASP A 37 -0.59 -10.66 34.05
CA ASP A 37 0.25 -11.85 34.26
C ASP A 37 1.56 -11.50 35.00
N PHE A 38 2.20 -10.36 34.67
CA PHE A 38 3.43 -9.90 35.30
C PHE A 38 3.25 -9.54 36.78
N ILE A 39 2.11 -8.95 37.16
CA ILE A 39 1.82 -8.59 38.55
C ILE A 39 1.06 -9.68 39.32
N GLU A 40 0.74 -10.80 38.65
CA GLU A 40 -0.05 -11.93 39.20
C GLU A 40 -1.41 -11.46 39.76
N ARG A 41 -2.11 -10.59 39.03
CA ARG A 41 -3.44 -10.06 39.38
C ARG A 41 -4.38 -10.10 38.21
N SER A 42 -5.60 -10.57 38.41
CA SER A 42 -6.65 -10.43 37.42
C SER A 42 -7.17 -8.97 37.36
N PRO A 43 -7.80 -8.58 36.25
CA PRO A 43 -8.45 -7.26 36.16
C PRO A 43 -9.44 -6.99 37.29
N GLN A 44 -10.22 -8.01 37.66
CA GLN A 44 -11.18 -7.89 38.77
C GLN A 44 -10.49 -7.68 40.12
N GLN A 45 -9.43 -8.42 40.41
CA GLN A 45 -8.64 -8.22 41.63
C GLN A 45 -8.03 -6.83 41.76
N ILE A 46 -7.69 -6.19 40.61
CA ILE A 46 -7.21 -4.80 40.61
C ILE A 46 -8.32 -3.84 41.06
N LEU A 47 -9.56 -4.07 40.63
CA LEU A 47 -10.72 -3.27 41.01
C LEU A 47 -11.10 -3.50 42.47
N ASP A 48 -11.21 -4.79 42.89
CA ASP A 48 -11.56 -5.15 44.25
C ASP A 48 -10.54 -4.57 45.28
N GLU A 49 -9.27 -4.63 44.91
CA GLU A 49 -8.20 -4.04 45.74
C GLU A 49 -8.30 -2.53 45.87
N TYR A 50 -8.81 -1.83 44.84
CA TYR A 50 -9.06 -0.38 44.94
C TYR A 50 -10.19 -0.06 45.91
N GLU A 51 -11.24 -0.88 45.94
CA GLU A 51 -12.34 -0.71 46.87
C GLU A 51 -11.91 -0.92 48.36
N GLU A 52 -10.91 -1.80 48.58
CA GLU A 52 -10.40 -2.13 49.90
C GLU A 52 -9.26 -1.22 50.39
N THR A 53 -8.69 -0.39 49.51
CA THR A 53 -7.46 0.34 49.77
C THR A 53 -7.68 1.86 49.55
N ASN A 54 -7.00 2.71 50.31
CA ASN A 54 -7.07 4.14 50.05
C ASN A 54 -6.26 4.56 48.80
N ASP A 55 -6.68 5.63 48.14
CA ASP A 55 -6.08 6.17 46.91
C ASP A 55 -4.56 6.29 46.96
N ARG A 56 -4.00 6.75 48.06
CA ARG A 56 -2.56 6.98 48.20
C ARG A 56 -1.77 5.65 48.16
N GLN A 57 -2.26 4.66 48.87
CA GLN A 57 -1.60 3.33 48.92
C GLN A 57 -1.76 2.61 47.59
N PHE A 58 -2.95 2.59 47.01
CA PHE A 58 -3.22 2.01 45.71
C PHE A 58 -2.36 2.66 44.61
N LYS A 59 -2.37 3.97 44.49
CA LYS A 59 -1.56 4.74 43.57
C LYS A 59 -0.06 4.43 43.68
N ARG A 60 0.45 4.36 44.92
CA ARG A 60 1.88 4.06 45.18
C ARG A 60 2.24 2.66 44.74
N LYS A 61 1.39 1.68 45.04
CA LYS A 61 1.56 0.26 44.72
C LYS A 61 1.57 0.04 43.19
N TYR A 62 0.54 0.50 42.52
CA TYR A 62 0.41 0.28 41.06
C TYR A 62 1.39 1.13 40.24
N ALA A 63 1.79 2.29 40.72
CA ALA A 63 2.91 3.01 40.13
C ALA A 63 4.24 2.26 40.25
N ALA A 64 4.46 1.54 41.36
CA ALA A 64 5.63 0.68 41.53
C ALA A 64 5.60 -0.52 40.57
N TYR A 65 4.46 -1.23 40.48
CA TYR A 65 4.27 -2.32 39.53
C TYR A 65 4.50 -1.86 38.08
N LEU A 66 3.95 -0.71 37.69
CA LEU A 66 4.13 -0.21 36.33
C LEU A 66 5.58 0.16 36.04
N ARG A 67 6.32 0.75 37.00
CA ARG A 67 7.75 1.01 36.85
C ARG A 67 8.56 -0.27 36.70
N ALA A 68 8.25 -1.30 37.49
CA ALA A 68 8.89 -2.61 37.39
C ALA A 68 8.62 -3.26 36.01
N TYR A 69 7.37 -3.20 35.55
CA TYR A 69 6.98 -3.71 34.23
C TYR A 69 7.68 -2.99 33.08
N ILE A 70 7.79 -1.65 33.14
CA ILE A 70 8.56 -0.84 32.16
C ILE A 70 10.02 -1.29 32.14
N SER A 71 10.63 -1.44 33.32
CA SER A 71 12.03 -1.87 33.44
C SER A 71 12.24 -3.27 32.88
N ALA A 72 11.37 -4.23 33.22
CA ALA A 72 11.42 -5.59 32.69
C ALA A 72 11.28 -5.62 31.16
N THR A 73 10.28 -4.90 30.62
CA THR A 73 10.06 -4.79 29.17
C THR A 73 11.26 -4.15 28.46
N ALA A 74 11.88 -3.14 29.05
CA ALA A 74 13.08 -2.52 28.49
C ALA A 74 14.29 -3.48 28.48
N LYS A 75 14.44 -4.31 29.53
CA LYS A 75 15.51 -5.35 29.62
C LYS A 75 15.33 -6.45 28.58
N GLU A 76 14.11 -6.73 28.13
CA GLU A 76 13.84 -7.66 27.03
C GLU A 76 14.33 -7.11 25.66
N GLY A 77 14.87 -5.91 25.60
CA GLY A 77 15.43 -5.30 24.39
C GLY A 77 14.45 -4.50 23.55
N TYR A 78 13.22 -4.24 24.03
CA TYR A 78 12.29 -3.39 23.32
C TYR A 78 12.78 -1.93 23.23
N ALA A 79 12.65 -1.34 22.07
CA ALA A 79 12.91 0.10 21.89
C ALA A 79 11.93 0.93 22.73
N SER A 80 12.36 2.11 23.19
CA SER A 80 11.56 3.00 24.05
C SER A 80 10.17 3.31 23.50
N GLY A 81 10.04 3.48 22.17
CA GLY A 81 8.74 3.66 21.52
C GLY A 81 7.83 2.42 21.62
N SER A 82 8.40 1.22 21.53
CA SER A 82 7.66 -0.03 21.72
C SER A 82 7.23 -0.21 23.17
N VAL A 83 8.10 0.13 24.13
CA VAL A 83 7.74 0.13 25.57
C VAL A 83 6.54 1.05 25.82
N ALA A 84 6.51 2.24 25.23
CA ALA A 84 5.36 3.14 25.35
C ALA A 84 4.07 2.51 24.83
N VAL A 85 4.12 1.84 23.67
CA VAL A 85 2.95 1.14 23.10
C VAL A 85 2.48 -0.02 24.00
N ILE A 86 3.42 -0.78 24.60
CA ILE A 86 3.12 -1.88 25.52
C ILE A 86 2.47 -1.39 26.82
N VAL A 87 2.84 -0.21 27.29
CA VAL A 87 2.37 0.37 28.55
C VAL A 87 1.06 1.15 28.41
N ASN A 88 0.79 1.70 27.22
CA ASN A 88 -0.43 2.49 27.00
C ASN A 88 -1.74 1.75 27.35
N PRO A 89 -1.94 0.46 27.07
CA PRO A 89 -3.12 -0.28 27.47
C PRO A 89 -3.35 -0.27 28.99
N VAL A 90 -2.28 -0.42 29.78
CA VAL A 90 -2.38 -0.37 31.25
C VAL A 90 -2.88 1.00 31.69
N LYS A 91 -2.27 2.07 31.21
CA LYS A 91 -2.70 3.44 31.52
C LYS A 91 -4.14 3.71 31.09
N SER A 92 -4.54 3.18 29.95
CA SER A 92 -5.90 3.28 29.41
C SER A 92 -6.93 2.57 30.27
N PHE A 93 -6.65 1.36 30.72
CA PHE A 93 -7.53 0.60 31.61
C PHE A 93 -7.73 1.33 32.95
N PHE A 94 -6.64 1.80 33.56
CA PHE A 94 -6.71 2.56 34.80
C PHE A 94 -7.52 3.86 34.64
N LYS A 95 -7.30 4.58 33.53
CA LYS A 95 -8.06 5.78 33.24
C LYS A 95 -9.55 5.51 33.01
N TYR A 96 -9.89 4.43 32.30
CA TYR A 96 -11.28 4.06 32.02
C TYR A 96 -12.08 3.72 33.27
N ASN A 97 -11.42 3.08 34.24
CA ASN A 97 -12.05 2.68 35.50
C ASN A 97 -11.81 3.70 36.65
N ASP A 98 -11.38 4.92 36.33
CA ASP A 98 -11.09 5.98 37.28
C ASP A 98 -10.12 5.59 38.43
N LEU A 99 -9.26 4.59 38.17
CA LEU A 99 -8.27 4.12 39.13
C LEU A 99 -7.10 5.11 39.24
N PRO A 100 -6.69 5.49 40.45
CA PRO A 100 -5.60 6.42 40.64
C PRO A 100 -4.25 5.77 40.26
N LEU A 101 -3.66 6.27 39.16
CA LEU A 101 -2.33 5.87 38.72
C LEU A 101 -1.39 7.07 38.76
N GLY A 102 -0.30 6.96 39.53
CA GLY A 102 0.70 8.02 39.60
C GLY A 102 1.38 8.28 38.27
N TYR A 103 1.99 9.45 38.16
CA TYR A 103 2.84 9.73 36.99
C TYR A 103 3.99 8.72 36.93
N VAL A 104 3.98 7.91 35.88
CA VAL A 104 5.04 6.97 35.56
C VAL A 104 5.61 7.34 34.20
N PRO A 105 6.81 7.96 34.17
CA PRO A 105 7.42 8.33 32.91
C PRO A 105 7.86 7.07 32.15
N VAL A 106 7.54 7.04 30.87
CA VAL A 106 8.20 6.13 29.92
C VAL A 106 9.38 6.90 29.33
N SER A 107 10.52 6.23 29.14
CA SER A 107 11.71 6.84 28.55
C SER A 107 11.33 7.65 27.29
N ARG A 108 11.93 8.84 27.14
CA ARG A 108 11.71 9.66 25.94
C ARG A 108 12.01 8.84 24.70
N HIS A 109 11.16 9.02 23.69
CA HIS A 109 11.30 8.34 22.41
C HIS A 109 12.66 8.70 21.79
N ARG A 110 13.67 7.82 21.93
CA ARG A 110 14.91 7.94 21.18
C ARG A 110 14.74 7.18 19.87
N VAL A 111 14.92 7.86 18.77
CA VAL A 111 15.06 7.20 17.47
C VAL A 111 16.40 6.47 17.48
N THR A 112 16.37 5.19 17.78
CA THR A 112 17.57 4.34 17.84
C THR A 112 17.94 3.75 16.48
N TYR A 113 17.06 3.89 15.52
CA TYR A 113 17.23 3.34 14.18
C TYR A 113 16.63 4.27 13.13
N HIS A 114 17.45 4.76 12.23
CA HIS A 114 17.02 5.50 11.05
C HIS A 114 16.93 4.54 9.87
N ASN A 115 15.75 4.40 9.29
CA ASN A 115 15.65 3.73 8.00
C ASN A 115 16.44 4.56 6.99
N ARG A 116 17.26 3.89 6.20
CA ARG A 116 17.90 4.49 5.04
C ARG A 116 16.86 5.06 4.07
N ASP A 117 17.17 6.16 3.44
CA ASP A 117 16.37 6.63 2.32
C ASP A 117 16.56 5.70 1.12
N ILE A 118 15.50 5.47 0.38
CA ILE A 118 15.57 4.78 -0.91
C ILE A 118 15.83 5.81 -2.00
N SER A 119 16.78 5.54 -2.87
CA SER A 119 17.09 6.41 -4.02
C SER A 119 16.09 6.21 -5.16
N LYS A 120 16.01 7.20 -6.06
CA LYS A 120 15.20 7.09 -7.29
C LYS A 120 15.63 5.87 -8.11
N HIS A 121 16.92 5.67 -8.31
CA HIS A 121 17.46 4.52 -9.05
C HIS A 121 16.99 3.19 -8.43
N GLU A 122 17.09 3.02 -7.12
CA GLU A 122 16.64 1.79 -6.45
C GLU A 122 15.14 1.55 -6.59
N ILE A 123 14.33 2.62 -6.59
CA ILE A 123 12.90 2.48 -6.87
C ILE A 123 12.69 1.95 -8.29
N VAL A 124 13.39 2.52 -9.27
CA VAL A 124 13.31 2.08 -10.67
C VAL A 124 13.70 0.61 -10.81
N GLU A 125 14.78 0.17 -10.16
CA GLU A 125 15.16 -1.26 -10.17
C GLU A 125 14.08 -2.16 -9.57
N VAL A 126 13.45 -1.76 -8.45
CA VAL A 126 12.29 -2.50 -7.90
C VAL A 126 11.14 -2.55 -8.91
N LEU A 127 10.88 -1.45 -9.62
CA LEU A 127 9.79 -1.41 -10.61
C LEU A 127 10.09 -2.32 -11.81
N LYS A 128 11.34 -2.41 -12.28
CA LYS A 128 11.74 -3.28 -13.39
C LYS A 128 11.44 -4.76 -13.13
N VAL A 129 11.74 -5.24 -11.92
CA VAL A 129 11.52 -6.64 -11.52
C VAL A 129 10.09 -6.93 -11.05
N SER A 130 9.24 -5.90 -10.94
CA SER A 130 7.87 -6.02 -10.44
C SER A 130 6.90 -6.44 -11.53
N LYS A 131 5.92 -7.28 -11.16
CA LYS A 131 4.76 -7.59 -12.03
C LYS A 131 3.91 -6.33 -12.26
N PRO A 132 3.11 -6.25 -13.33
CA PRO A 132 2.36 -5.03 -13.69
C PRO A 132 1.54 -4.42 -12.55
N ARG A 133 0.79 -5.23 -11.79
CA ARG A 133 0.03 -4.78 -10.62
C ARG A 133 0.93 -4.13 -9.56
N ASP A 134 2.00 -4.81 -9.20
CA ASP A 134 2.88 -4.42 -8.11
C ASP A 134 3.72 -3.21 -8.50
N ARG A 135 4.14 -3.15 -9.76
CA ARG A 135 4.79 -1.98 -10.37
C ARG A 135 3.90 -0.76 -10.29
N ALA A 136 2.63 -0.86 -10.70
CA ALA A 136 1.65 0.22 -10.59
C ALA A 136 1.44 0.66 -9.13
N PHE A 137 1.35 -0.30 -8.19
CA PHE A 137 1.19 -0.02 -6.77
C PHE A 137 2.37 0.76 -6.20
N PHE A 138 3.60 0.31 -6.45
CA PHE A 138 4.81 0.93 -5.92
C PHE A 138 5.04 2.31 -6.54
N CYS A 139 4.84 2.45 -7.84
CA CYS A 139 4.92 3.71 -8.54
C CYS A 139 3.92 4.72 -7.98
N MET A 140 2.65 4.32 -7.85
CA MET A 140 1.60 5.16 -7.28
C MET A 140 1.91 5.56 -5.83
N MET A 141 2.47 4.64 -5.02
CA MET A 141 2.87 4.95 -3.65
C MET A 141 4.02 5.96 -3.61
N ALA A 142 5.00 5.83 -4.49
CA ALA A 142 6.15 6.74 -4.58
C ALA A 142 5.76 8.14 -5.09
N GLN A 143 4.75 8.24 -5.95
CA GLN A 143 4.31 9.51 -6.52
C GLN A 143 3.17 10.19 -5.75
N SER A 144 2.37 9.45 -4.98
CA SER A 144 1.24 10.04 -4.23
C SER A 144 1.47 10.10 -2.72
N GLY A 145 2.47 9.40 -2.22
CA GLY A 145 2.74 9.31 -0.79
C GLY A 145 1.64 8.61 0.01
N GLN A 146 0.72 7.88 -0.63
CA GLN A 146 -0.38 7.22 0.08
C GLN A 146 0.10 6.07 0.97
N ARG A 147 -0.68 5.76 2.01
CA ARG A 147 -0.43 4.58 2.84
C ARG A 147 -0.79 3.31 2.07
N PRO A 148 -0.05 2.19 2.23
CA PRO A 148 -0.42 0.90 1.62
C PRO A 148 -1.87 0.50 1.93
N PHE A 149 -2.31 0.72 3.17
CA PHE A 149 -3.69 0.46 3.59
C PHE A 149 -4.72 1.23 2.77
N THR A 150 -4.46 2.50 2.48
CA THR A 150 -5.34 3.36 1.68
C THR A 150 -5.34 2.90 0.22
N LEU A 151 -4.16 2.67 -0.38
CA LEU A 151 -4.05 2.20 -1.76
C LEU A 151 -4.79 0.87 -1.99
N CYS A 152 -4.69 -0.07 -1.04
CA CYS A 152 -5.40 -1.35 -1.12
C CYS A 152 -6.94 -1.21 -1.10
N ARG A 153 -7.47 -0.07 -0.65
CA ARG A 153 -8.91 0.20 -0.54
C ARG A 153 -9.44 1.13 -1.62
N LEU A 154 -8.57 1.67 -2.46
CA LEU A 154 -8.99 2.52 -3.56
C LEU A 154 -9.85 1.73 -4.55
N ARG A 155 -10.94 2.37 -5.00
CA ARG A 155 -11.80 1.92 -6.10
C ARG A 155 -11.60 2.80 -7.31
N ILE A 156 -12.00 2.33 -8.47
CA ILE A 156 -11.87 3.07 -9.74
C ILE A 156 -12.49 4.47 -9.63
N LYS A 157 -13.67 4.60 -9.02
CA LYS A 157 -14.32 5.90 -8.79
C LYS A 157 -13.46 6.94 -8.07
N HIS A 158 -12.45 6.51 -7.31
CA HIS A 158 -11.59 7.41 -6.53
C HIS A 158 -10.49 8.08 -7.37
N ILE A 159 -10.23 7.58 -8.56
CA ILE A 159 -9.27 8.16 -9.52
C ILE A 159 -9.97 8.77 -10.73
N GLU A 160 -11.28 8.57 -10.85
CA GLU A 160 -12.12 9.14 -11.90
C GLU A 160 -12.66 10.53 -11.53
N PRO A 161 -12.95 11.39 -12.50
CA PRO A 161 -12.85 11.18 -13.97
C PRO A 161 -11.46 11.48 -14.55
N ASP A 162 -10.47 11.85 -13.74
CA ASP A 162 -9.17 12.31 -14.21
C ASP A 162 -8.42 11.23 -14.99
N PHE A 163 -8.52 9.98 -14.50
CA PHE A 163 -7.81 8.86 -15.12
C PHE A 163 -8.30 8.58 -16.55
N SER A 164 -9.62 8.49 -16.74
CA SER A 164 -10.21 8.25 -18.06
C SER A 164 -10.00 9.42 -19.03
N LYS A 165 -10.03 10.66 -18.51
CA LYS A 165 -9.77 11.87 -19.31
C LYS A 165 -8.28 12.11 -19.59
N GLY A 166 -7.38 11.31 -19.02
CA GLY A 166 -5.94 11.50 -19.20
C GLY A 166 -5.38 12.76 -18.55
N ILE A 167 -6.03 13.28 -17.52
CA ILE A 167 -5.57 14.49 -16.81
C ILE A 167 -4.35 14.15 -15.96
N ILE A 168 -3.25 14.87 -16.17
CA ILE A 168 -1.99 14.72 -15.43
C ILE A 168 -1.63 16.06 -14.78
N PRO A 169 -1.31 16.10 -13.48
CA PRO A 169 -1.39 15.06 -12.46
C PRO A 169 -2.82 14.55 -12.23
N CYS A 170 -2.98 13.23 -12.13
CA CYS A 170 -4.27 12.60 -11.89
C CYS A 170 -4.60 12.63 -10.40
N SER A 171 -5.79 13.08 -10.04
CA SER A 171 -6.21 13.16 -8.64
C SER A 171 -6.59 11.79 -8.08
N ILE A 172 -6.29 11.61 -6.81
CA ILE A 172 -6.68 10.44 -6.01
C ILE A 172 -7.55 10.97 -4.87
N ARG A 173 -8.85 10.72 -4.92
CA ARG A 173 -9.80 11.13 -3.88
C ARG A 173 -9.91 10.06 -2.83
N VAL A 174 -9.58 10.39 -1.60
CA VAL A 174 -9.58 9.45 -0.47
C VAL A 174 -10.70 9.84 0.48
N PRO A 175 -11.85 9.15 0.43
CA PRO A 175 -12.93 9.39 1.38
C PRO A 175 -12.54 8.91 2.78
N ALA A 176 -13.22 9.43 3.80
CA ALA A 176 -12.90 9.17 5.21
C ALA A 176 -12.90 7.66 5.54
N GLU A 177 -13.80 6.88 4.94
CA GLU A 177 -13.99 5.45 5.23
C GLU A 177 -12.77 4.60 4.89
N ILE A 178 -11.99 5.01 3.88
CA ILE A 178 -10.77 4.31 3.49
C ILE A 178 -9.50 4.98 4.00
N ALA A 179 -9.61 6.15 4.60
CA ALA A 179 -8.50 6.81 5.27
C ALA A 179 -8.15 6.11 6.58
N LYS A 180 -6.87 5.98 6.89
CA LYS A 180 -6.44 5.41 8.18
C LYS A 180 -6.89 6.34 9.32
N GLY A 181 -7.69 5.81 10.24
CA GLY A 181 -8.22 6.55 11.39
C GLY A 181 -9.50 7.33 11.10
N GLN A 182 -10.01 7.32 9.86
CA GLN A 182 -11.29 7.91 9.44
C GLN A 182 -11.48 9.40 9.84
N PHE A 183 -10.40 10.15 9.98
CA PHE A 183 -10.43 11.54 10.45
C PHE A 183 -10.90 12.58 9.42
N GLY A 184 -11.27 12.14 8.22
CA GLY A 184 -11.81 13.00 7.17
C GLY A 184 -11.33 12.60 5.78
N SER A 185 -12.02 13.13 4.77
CA SER A 185 -11.65 12.95 3.37
C SER A 185 -10.52 13.90 2.98
N TYR A 186 -9.68 13.46 2.05
CA TYR A 186 -8.61 14.25 1.47
C TYR A 186 -8.34 13.78 0.04
N PHE A 187 -7.47 14.48 -0.66
CA PHE A 187 -7.00 14.06 -1.98
C PHE A 187 -5.49 14.16 -2.10
N SER A 188 -4.95 13.47 -3.07
CA SER A 188 -3.56 13.51 -3.48
C SER A 188 -3.49 13.47 -4.99
N PHE A 189 -2.28 13.42 -5.53
CA PHE A 189 -2.06 13.33 -6.98
C PHE A 189 -1.06 12.22 -7.28
N MET A 190 -1.12 11.73 -8.51
CA MET A 190 -0.11 10.87 -9.11
C MET A 190 0.32 11.43 -10.46
N GLY A 191 1.58 11.24 -10.78
CA GLY A 191 2.17 11.69 -12.03
C GLY A 191 1.96 10.70 -13.18
N GLU A 192 2.57 11.03 -14.31
CA GLU A 192 2.46 10.28 -15.57
C GLU A 192 2.90 8.82 -15.44
N ASP A 193 4.05 8.56 -14.76
CA ASP A 193 4.54 7.18 -14.58
C ASP A 193 3.51 6.28 -13.91
N SER A 194 2.82 6.79 -12.85
CA SER A 194 1.78 6.02 -12.16
C SER A 194 0.59 5.75 -13.05
N VAL A 195 0.15 6.75 -13.82
CA VAL A 195 -0.99 6.60 -14.75
C VAL A 195 -0.66 5.57 -15.84
N ASN A 196 0.55 5.61 -16.41
CA ASN A 196 0.97 4.68 -17.43
C ASN A 196 1.09 3.25 -16.90
N ASN A 197 1.69 3.08 -15.70
CA ASN A 197 1.76 1.77 -15.05
C ASN A 197 0.36 1.23 -14.68
N LEU A 198 -0.56 2.08 -14.24
CA LEU A 198 -1.96 1.68 -14.00
C LEU A 198 -2.67 1.26 -15.28
N ARG A 199 -2.50 2.01 -16.38
CA ARG A 199 -3.04 1.62 -17.69
C ARG A 199 -2.52 0.27 -18.14
N SER A 200 -1.22 0.02 -18.01
CA SER A 200 -0.61 -1.27 -18.33
C SER A 200 -1.15 -2.40 -17.47
N TYR A 201 -1.36 -2.15 -16.18
CA TYR A 201 -1.98 -3.12 -15.28
C TYR A 201 -3.44 -3.38 -15.64
N PHE A 202 -4.23 -2.33 -15.92
CA PHE A 202 -5.65 -2.48 -16.26
C PHE A 202 -5.88 -3.22 -17.58
N LYS A 203 -4.95 -3.13 -18.54
CA LYS A 203 -4.98 -3.99 -19.75
C LYS A 203 -4.95 -5.49 -19.43
N THR A 204 -4.39 -5.90 -18.30
CA THR A 204 -4.35 -7.31 -17.87
C THR A 204 -5.64 -7.75 -17.16
N ARG A 205 -6.56 -6.79 -16.89
CA ARG A 205 -7.85 -7.02 -16.25
C ARG A 205 -8.96 -6.80 -17.28
N GLY A 206 -10.09 -7.42 -17.06
CA GLY A 206 -11.27 -7.17 -17.90
C GLY A 206 -11.84 -5.77 -17.73
N VAL A 207 -13.07 -5.56 -18.18
CA VAL A 207 -13.77 -4.28 -18.02
C VAL A 207 -13.98 -3.98 -16.54
N LEU A 208 -13.57 -2.79 -16.12
CA LEU A 208 -13.63 -2.35 -14.72
C LEU A 208 -14.79 -1.38 -14.50
N GLY A 209 -15.58 -1.66 -13.47
CA GLY A 209 -16.65 -0.77 -12.99
C GLY A 209 -16.15 0.22 -11.93
N PRO A 210 -16.96 1.26 -11.61
CA PRO A 210 -16.56 2.29 -10.62
C PRO A 210 -16.29 1.74 -9.22
N GLU A 211 -16.96 0.64 -8.84
CA GLU A 211 -16.84 0.01 -7.52
C GLU A 211 -15.73 -1.05 -7.45
N ASP A 212 -15.08 -1.38 -8.56
CA ASP A 212 -13.96 -2.30 -8.56
C ASP A 212 -12.75 -1.70 -7.86
N TYR A 213 -11.99 -2.56 -7.17
CA TYR A 213 -10.74 -2.14 -6.56
C TYR A 213 -9.70 -1.78 -7.62
N VAL A 214 -8.96 -0.68 -7.40
CA VAL A 214 -7.81 -0.32 -8.23
C VAL A 214 -6.78 -1.45 -8.20
N PHE A 215 -6.54 -2.02 -7.01
CA PHE A 215 -5.60 -3.14 -6.83
C PHE A 215 -6.30 -4.33 -6.19
N THR A 216 -6.21 -5.47 -6.86
CA THR A 216 -6.82 -6.73 -6.41
C THR A 216 -5.79 -7.72 -5.89
N ALA A 217 -6.25 -8.70 -5.14
CA ALA A 217 -5.46 -9.85 -4.74
C ALA A 217 -5.12 -10.72 -5.97
N GLN A 218 -4.42 -11.83 -5.77
CA GLN A 218 -4.08 -12.76 -6.85
C GLN A 218 -5.36 -13.36 -7.45
N GLY A 219 -5.45 -13.44 -8.78
CA GLY A 219 -6.62 -13.93 -9.49
C GLY A 219 -7.73 -12.90 -9.69
N ASP A 220 -7.44 -11.62 -9.49
CA ASP A 220 -8.37 -10.48 -9.61
C ASP A 220 -9.62 -10.54 -8.70
N ILE A 221 -9.58 -11.39 -7.67
CA ILE A 221 -10.67 -11.56 -6.73
C ILE A 221 -10.33 -10.89 -5.40
N GLY A 222 -11.16 -9.92 -4.98
CA GLY A 222 -11.11 -9.32 -3.66
C GLY A 222 -10.03 -8.25 -3.46
N GLN A 223 -10.00 -7.72 -2.27
CA GLN A 223 -9.15 -6.62 -1.85
C GLN A 223 -7.71 -7.09 -1.62
N LEU A 224 -6.75 -6.32 -2.13
CA LEU A 224 -5.33 -6.53 -1.84
C LEU A 224 -5.02 -6.20 -0.37
N SER A 225 -4.19 -7.01 0.27
CA SER A 225 -3.76 -6.80 1.65
C SER A 225 -2.47 -5.96 1.72
N SER A 226 -2.44 -4.95 2.57
CA SER A 226 -1.22 -4.16 2.81
C SER A 226 -0.07 -4.99 3.38
N LYS A 227 -0.37 -6.07 4.11
CA LYS A 227 0.62 -7.03 4.60
C LYS A 227 1.25 -7.80 3.45
N SER A 228 0.42 -8.31 2.53
CA SER A 228 0.90 -9.05 1.35
C SER A 228 1.81 -8.19 0.47
N VAL A 229 1.44 -6.93 0.23
CA VAL A 229 2.26 -5.99 -0.55
C VAL A 229 3.60 -5.70 0.15
N SER A 230 3.59 -5.54 1.48
CA SER A 230 4.82 -5.32 2.25
C SER A 230 5.77 -6.52 2.19
N VAL A 231 5.23 -7.74 2.26
CA VAL A 231 6.02 -8.98 2.12
C VAL A 231 6.58 -9.10 0.72
N LEU A 232 5.77 -8.82 -0.29
CA LEU A 232 6.20 -8.85 -1.69
C LEU A 232 7.32 -7.86 -1.96
N PHE A 233 7.15 -6.59 -1.56
CA PHE A 233 8.19 -5.58 -1.68
C PHE A 233 9.50 -6.02 -1.02
N SER A 234 9.42 -6.61 0.18
CA SER A 234 10.59 -7.13 0.88
C SER A 234 11.31 -8.23 0.09
N ARG A 235 10.57 -9.14 -0.55
CA ARG A 235 11.14 -10.20 -1.38
C ARG A 235 11.87 -9.65 -2.61
N LEU A 236 11.27 -8.66 -3.29
CA LEU A 236 11.91 -8.02 -4.45
C LEU A 236 13.19 -7.29 -4.06
N VAL A 237 13.17 -6.60 -2.90
CA VAL A 237 14.37 -5.93 -2.36
C VAL A 237 15.45 -6.93 -1.97
N ASP A 238 15.09 -8.09 -1.41
CA ASP A 238 16.04 -9.17 -1.12
C ASP A 238 16.66 -9.74 -2.40
N GLN A 239 15.84 -9.99 -3.41
CA GLN A 239 16.29 -10.44 -4.73
C GLN A 239 17.30 -9.46 -5.33
N LEU A 240 16.99 -8.16 -5.38
CA LEU A 240 17.91 -7.14 -5.89
C LEU A 240 19.20 -7.01 -5.08
N LYS A 241 19.14 -7.32 -3.77
CA LYS A 241 20.35 -7.40 -2.94
C LYS A 241 21.21 -8.60 -3.31
N GLU A 242 20.61 -9.76 -3.50
CA GLU A 242 21.31 -10.99 -3.92
C GLU A 242 21.93 -10.82 -5.32
N GLU A 243 21.26 -10.11 -6.21
CA GLU A 243 21.77 -9.74 -7.55
C GLU A 243 22.86 -8.65 -7.52
N GLY A 244 23.15 -8.06 -6.35
CA GLY A 244 24.13 -6.99 -6.19
C GLY A 244 23.68 -5.60 -6.64
N THR A 245 22.44 -5.47 -7.10
CA THR A 245 21.86 -4.21 -7.59
C THR A 245 21.53 -3.23 -6.46
N MET A 246 21.19 -3.75 -5.28
CA MET A 246 20.94 -2.96 -4.08
C MET A 246 21.85 -3.35 -2.94
N GLN A 247 22.35 -2.34 -2.21
CA GLN A 247 23.20 -2.57 -1.04
C GLN A 247 22.53 -1.97 0.21
N PHE A 248 22.37 -2.78 1.25
CA PHE A 248 21.89 -2.35 2.55
C PHE A 248 22.25 -3.38 3.62
N ASP A 249 22.38 -2.91 4.86
CA ASP A 249 22.64 -3.77 6.00
C ASP A 249 21.34 -4.37 6.56
N GLN A 250 21.43 -5.62 6.93
CA GLN A 250 20.34 -6.29 7.65
C GLN A 250 20.86 -6.86 8.94
N VAL A 251 20.64 -6.14 10.03
CA VAL A 251 21.03 -6.57 11.37
C VAL A 251 19.89 -7.42 11.95
N LYS A 252 20.23 -8.64 12.42
CA LYS A 252 19.26 -9.53 13.08
C LYS A 252 18.61 -8.81 14.27
N GLY A 253 17.28 -8.86 14.35
CA GLY A 253 16.50 -8.21 15.40
C GLY A 253 16.24 -6.71 15.21
N LYS A 254 16.77 -6.09 14.16
CA LYS A 254 16.44 -4.70 13.79
C LYS A 254 15.49 -4.65 12.60
N PRO A 255 14.69 -3.59 12.49
CA PRO A 255 13.86 -3.38 11.30
C PRO A 255 14.74 -3.30 10.05
N ARG A 256 14.23 -3.78 8.91
CA ARG A 256 14.91 -3.65 7.61
C ARG A 256 15.14 -2.18 7.27
N GLU A 257 16.29 -1.86 6.69
CA GLU A 257 16.61 -0.50 6.24
C GLU A 257 15.71 -0.06 5.08
N VAL A 258 15.49 -0.96 4.12
CA VAL A 258 14.63 -0.71 2.96
C VAL A 258 13.32 -1.48 3.13
N ARG A 259 12.22 -0.74 3.22
CA ARG A 259 10.86 -1.25 3.41
C ARG A 259 9.89 -0.52 2.49
N LEU A 260 8.74 -1.12 2.23
CA LEU A 260 7.67 -0.49 1.44
C LEU A 260 7.38 0.97 1.86
N TYR A 261 7.43 1.25 3.17
CA TYR A 261 7.19 2.59 3.70
C TYR A 261 8.24 3.64 3.26
N ASN A 262 9.41 3.21 2.78
CA ASN A 262 10.42 4.13 2.25
C ASN A 262 9.95 4.85 0.97
N LEU A 263 9.03 4.24 0.18
CA LEU A 263 8.41 4.90 -0.97
C LEU A 263 7.60 6.14 -0.54
N ARG A 264 6.91 6.06 0.59
CA ARG A 264 6.17 7.20 1.14
C ARG A 264 7.11 8.27 1.73
N LYS A 265 8.27 7.86 2.29
CA LYS A 265 9.31 8.80 2.72
C LYS A 265 9.93 9.50 1.52
N PHE A 266 10.18 8.75 0.44
CA PHE A 266 10.66 9.29 -0.83
C PHE A 266 9.71 10.38 -1.33
N PHE A 267 8.41 10.11 -1.42
CA PHE A 267 7.42 11.11 -1.79
C PHE A 267 7.57 12.39 -0.95
N ARG A 268 7.53 12.26 0.37
CA ARG A 268 7.58 13.42 1.28
C ARG A 268 8.84 14.26 1.05
N LYS A 269 9.98 13.60 0.91
CA LYS A 269 11.27 14.25 0.72
C LYS A 269 11.33 14.96 -0.63
N GLN A 270 10.98 14.26 -1.70
CA GLN A 270 11.06 14.80 -3.06
C GLN A 270 10.04 15.92 -3.30
N ALA A 271 8.79 15.76 -2.85
CA ALA A 271 7.77 16.79 -2.99
C ALA A 271 8.16 18.08 -2.25
N HIS A 272 8.75 17.98 -1.05
CA HIS A 272 9.22 19.11 -0.29
C HIS A 272 10.47 19.75 -0.93
N HIS A 273 11.42 18.96 -1.40
CA HIS A 273 12.61 19.45 -2.09
C HIS A 273 12.27 20.18 -3.41
N GLY A 274 11.18 19.79 -4.06
CA GLY A 274 10.68 20.44 -5.25
C GLY A 274 10.03 21.83 -4.99
N GLY A 275 9.86 22.20 -3.72
CA GLY A 275 9.31 23.50 -3.33
C GLY A 275 7.87 23.48 -2.84
N ALA A 276 7.21 22.31 -2.81
CA ALA A 276 5.90 22.20 -2.17
C ALA A 276 6.01 22.42 -0.65
N THR A 277 5.14 23.28 -0.09
CA THR A 277 5.17 23.52 1.33
C THR A 277 4.77 22.27 2.12
N ILE A 278 5.31 22.13 3.32
CA ILE A 278 5.10 20.93 4.14
C ILE A 278 3.62 20.71 4.47
N GLU A 279 2.81 21.78 4.49
CA GLU A 279 1.38 21.77 4.70
C GLU A 279 0.69 20.97 3.59
N TYR A 280 0.91 21.33 2.32
CA TYR A 280 0.33 20.59 1.20
C TYR A 280 0.83 19.15 1.12
N VAL A 281 2.14 18.94 1.33
CA VAL A 281 2.71 17.59 1.37
C VAL A 281 2.04 16.74 2.46
N ASN A 282 1.85 17.28 3.66
CA ASN A 282 1.16 16.59 4.75
C ASN A 282 -0.32 16.33 4.42
N PHE A 283 -1.01 17.30 3.81
CA PHE A 283 -2.38 17.14 3.36
C PHE A 283 -2.50 16.00 2.33
N TRP A 284 -1.70 16.03 1.27
CA TRP A 284 -1.69 14.97 0.25
C TRP A 284 -1.36 13.59 0.82
N MET A 285 -0.58 13.54 1.87
CA MET A 285 -0.27 12.31 2.60
C MET A 285 -1.36 11.89 3.60
N GLY A 286 -2.41 12.65 3.81
CA GLY A 286 -3.44 12.37 4.81
C GLY A 286 -2.92 12.44 6.26
N HIS A 287 -2.06 13.42 6.58
CA HIS A 287 -1.53 13.66 7.93
C HIS A 287 -2.34 14.70 8.74
N ARG A 288 -3.63 14.84 8.48
CA ARG A 288 -4.49 15.86 9.11
C ARG A 288 -4.50 15.84 10.64
N ALA A 289 -4.38 14.68 11.26
CA ALA A 289 -4.51 14.54 12.72
C ALA A 289 -3.42 15.25 13.54
N ASN A 290 -2.33 15.69 12.92
CA ASN A 290 -1.26 16.44 13.59
C ASN A 290 -1.32 17.96 13.35
N TYR A 291 -2.28 18.42 12.58
CA TYR A 291 -2.55 19.84 12.36
C TYR A 291 -3.44 20.40 13.48
N LYS A 292 -2.92 20.43 14.67
CA LYS A 292 -3.23 21.52 15.61
C LYS A 292 -2.30 22.69 15.24
N ALA A 293 -2.50 23.25 14.05
CA ALA A 293 -2.09 24.62 13.84
C ALA A 293 -2.90 25.47 14.81
N PRO A 294 -2.27 26.21 15.72
CA PRO A 294 -3.00 26.87 16.82
C PRO A 294 -4.01 27.93 16.36
N HIS A 295 -4.16 28.20 15.10
CA HIS A 295 -4.90 29.34 14.56
C HIS A 295 -5.77 29.07 13.32
N ILE A 296 -5.96 27.81 12.89
CA ILE A 296 -6.91 27.53 11.83
C ILE A 296 -8.18 26.93 12.47
N PRO A 297 -9.31 27.63 12.45
CA PRO A 297 -10.59 27.09 12.94
C PRO A 297 -10.93 25.80 12.19
N ALA A 298 -11.60 24.85 12.86
CA ALA A 298 -12.07 23.61 12.23
C ALA A 298 -13.01 23.86 11.02
N SER A 299 -13.60 25.06 10.92
CA SER A 299 -14.37 25.54 9.77
C SER A 299 -13.53 25.69 8.51
N ASP A 300 -12.26 26.12 8.60
CA ASP A 300 -11.41 26.34 7.44
C ASP A 300 -10.91 25.04 6.82
N ASP A 301 -10.96 23.95 7.55
CA ASP A 301 -10.68 22.60 7.07
C ASP A 301 -11.70 22.16 5.99
N HIS A 302 -12.93 22.68 6.05
CA HIS A 302 -13.96 22.47 5.02
C HIS A 302 -13.72 23.30 3.76
N TYR A 303 -13.21 24.51 3.88
CA TYR A 303 -12.96 25.41 2.76
C TYR A 303 -11.64 25.08 2.05
N ALA A 304 -10.58 24.76 2.77
CA ALA A 304 -9.30 24.36 2.18
C ALA A 304 -9.35 23.08 1.34
N SER A 305 -10.35 22.20 1.56
CA SER A 305 -10.37 20.86 0.98
C SER A 305 -11.14 20.71 -0.33
N ARG A 306 -12.11 21.59 -0.63
CA ARG A 306 -13.02 21.42 -1.78
C ARG A 306 -12.82 22.42 -2.91
N GLU A 307 -12.48 23.65 -2.60
CA GLU A 307 -12.46 24.73 -3.61
C GLU A 307 -11.16 24.81 -4.42
N ASN A 308 -10.14 24.01 -4.08
CA ASN A 308 -8.82 24.28 -4.66
C ASN A 308 -8.05 23.06 -5.17
N ILE A 309 -8.74 22.02 -5.67
CA ILE A 309 -8.08 20.85 -6.25
C ILE A 309 -7.21 21.25 -7.46
N GLU A 310 -7.67 22.19 -8.28
CA GLU A 310 -6.94 22.61 -9.48
C GLU A 310 -5.71 23.45 -9.13
N PHE A 311 -5.80 24.31 -8.13
CA PHE A 311 -4.63 25.03 -7.60
C PHE A 311 -3.60 24.05 -7.03
N GLN A 312 -4.03 23.10 -6.21
CA GLN A 312 -3.13 22.10 -5.65
C GLN A 312 -2.57 21.15 -6.74
N ARG A 313 -3.35 20.86 -7.79
CA ARG A 313 -2.89 20.13 -8.96
C ARG A 313 -1.75 20.88 -9.65
N GLN A 314 -1.89 22.19 -9.79
CA GLN A 314 -0.85 23.03 -10.37
C GLN A 314 0.39 23.06 -9.49
N LEU A 315 0.24 23.26 -8.18
CA LEU A 315 1.37 23.17 -7.23
C LEU A 315 2.09 21.83 -7.32
N TYR A 316 1.33 20.72 -7.38
CA TYR A 316 1.93 19.39 -7.52
C TYR A 316 2.67 19.27 -8.86
N ARG A 317 2.09 19.76 -9.96
CA ARG A 317 2.69 19.75 -11.31
C ARG A 317 4.00 20.50 -11.36
N GLU A 318 4.04 21.70 -10.78
CA GLU A 318 5.20 22.59 -10.87
C GLU A 318 6.31 22.18 -9.91
N HIS A 319 5.97 21.83 -8.69
CA HIS A 319 6.94 21.63 -7.63
C HIS A 319 7.26 20.15 -7.34
N SER A 320 6.27 19.28 -7.32
CA SER A 320 6.46 17.90 -6.87
C SER A 320 6.71 16.91 -7.99
N MET A 321 5.93 16.98 -9.05
CA MET A 321 5.97 16.00 -10.14
C MET A 321 7.35 15.86 -10.81
N PRO A 322 8.12 16.93 -11.09
CA PRO A 322 9.45 16.79 -11.68
C PRO A 322 10.42 16.00 -10.81
N GLN A 323 10.34 16.19 -9.49
CA GLN A 323 11.19 15.48 -8.53
C GLN A 323 10.76 14.02 -8.31
N LEU A 324 9.46 13.77 -8.46
CA LEU A 324 8.84 12.45 -8.28
C LEU A 324 8.83 11.61 -9.57
N ARG A 325 9.20 12.18 -10.70
CA ARG A 325 9.30 11.44 -11.95
C ARG A 325 10.28 10.29 -11.77
N LEU A 326 9.76 9.11 -11.89
CA LEU A 326 10.54 7.90 -11.96
C LEU A 326 10.76 7.71 -13.45
N GLU A 327 11.99 7.73 -13.91
CA GLU A 327 12.32 7.24 -15.25
C GLU A 327 12.05 5.73 -15.24
N THR A 328 10.76 5.38 -15.11
CA THR A 328 10.33 4.09 -15.56
C THR A 328 10.56 4.16 -17.04
N ALA A 329 11.53 3.39 -17.50
CA ALA A 329 11.72 3.18 -18.91
C ALA A 329 10.33 3.13 -19.54
N THR A 330 9.96 4.11 -20.38
CA THR A 330 9.14 3.78 -21.55
C THR A 330 9.48 2.35 -21.87
N PRO A 331 8.48 1.44 -22.07
CA PRO A 331 8.74 0.02 -22.27
C PRO A 331 10.04 -0.08 -23.03
N SER A 332 11.01 -0.80 -22.47
CA SER A 332 12.39 -0.77 -23.00
C SER A 332 12.26 -0.89 -24.50
N GLU A 333 13.16 -0.32 -25.28
CA GLU A 333 13.11 -0.56 -26.75
C GLU A 333 12.83 -2.01 -27.04
N THR A 334 13.34 -2.91 -26.18
CA THR A 334 13.02 -4.35 -26.17
C THR A 334 11.55 -4.68 -25.90
N GLU A 335 10.84 -3.98 -24.99
CA GLU A 335 9.40 -4.25 -24.74
C GLU A 335 8.53 -3.65 -25.86
N LYS A 336 8.91 -2.50 -26.44
CA LYS A 336 8.30 -1.99 -27.66
C LYS A 336 8.53 -2.93 -28.82
N THR A 337 9.75 -3.41 -29.01
CA THR A 337 10.10 -4.39 -30.04
C THR A 337 9.34 -5.72 -29.82
N ILE A 338 9.17 -6.17 -28.59
CA ILE A 338 8.38 -7.38 -28.27
C ILE A 338 6.88 -7.16 -28.54
N GLU A 339 6.33 -5.99 -28.24
CA GLU A 339 4.93 -5.65 -28.51
C GLU A 339 4.70 -5.49 -30.03
N GLU A 340 5.60 -4.83 -30.73
CA GLU A 340 5.60 -4.73 -32.19
C GLU A 340 5.73 -6.11 -32.86
N MET A 341 6.65 -6.94 -32.38
CA MET A 341 6.78 -8.33 -32.86
C MET A 341 5.53 -9.18 -32.57
N ARG A 342 4.85 -8.98 -31.45
CA ARG A 342 3.59 -9.68 -31.16
C ARG A 342 2.48 -9.26 -32.11
N MET A 343 2.36 -7.97 -32.39
CA MET A 343 1.38 -7.48 -33.38
C MET A 343 1.68 -8.03 -34.76
N GLU A 344 2.95 -8.04 -35.17
CA GLU A 344 3.38 -8.61 -36.45
C GLU A 344 3.13 -10.13 -36.51
N ILE A 345 3.36 -10.87 -35.43
CA ILE A 345 3.03 -12.32 -35.34
C ILE A 345 1.52 -12.55 -35.47
N ASP A 346 0.69 -11.70 -34.87
CA ASP A 346 -0.76 -11.85 -34.99
C ASP A 346 -1.27 -11.46 -36.38
N GLU A 347 -0.69 -10.45 -37.01
CA GLU A 347 -0.96 -10.13 -38.45
C GLU A 347 -0.54 -11.28 -39.37
N LEU A 348 0.66 -11.81 -39.20
CA LEU A 348 1.15 -12.97 -39.97
C LEU A 348 0.30 -14.24 -39.74
N ARG A 349 -0.23 -14.42 -38.52
CA ARG A 349 -1.17 -15.54 -38.25
C ARG A 349 -2.48 -15.35 -38.99
N GLN A 350 -3.02 -14.15 -39.00
CA GLN A 350 -4.25 -13.81 -39.77
C GLN A 350 -4.05 -14.00 -41.27
N GLU A 351 -2.91 -13.58 -41.79
CA GLU A 351 -2.55 -13.74 -43.21
C GLU A 351 -2.38 -15.21 -43.55
N ASN A 352 -1.69 -16.00 -42.73
CA ASN A 352 -1.56 -17.43 -42.89
C ASN A 352 -2.92 -18.15 -42.85
N LEU A 353 -3.87 -17.68 -42.01
CA LEU A 353 -5.21 -18.26 -42.01
C LEU A 353 -5.93 -17.99 -43.34
N LYS A 354 -5.86 -16.76 -43.85
CA LYS A 354 -6.42 -16.37 -45.15
C LYS A 354 -5.77 -17.14 -46.30
N LEU A 355 -4.44 -17.35 -46.26
CA LEU A 355 -3.73 -18.14 -47.25
C LEU A 355 -4.13 -19.62 -47.21
N LYS A 356 -4.31 -20.21 -46.01
CA LYS A 356 -4.81 -21.57 -45.85
C LYS A 356 -6.25 -21.73 -46.37
N GLU A 357 -7.13 -20.74 -46.12
CA GLU A 357 -8.48 -20.75 -46.67
C GLU A 357 -8.47 -20.65 -48.21
N ARG A 358 -7.59 -19.82 -48.76
CA ARG A 358 -7.40 -19.74 -50.21
C ARG A 358 -6.81 -21.02 -50.80
N LEU A 359 -5.84 -21.63 -50.16
CA LEU A 359 -5.25 -22.93 -50.53
C LEU A 359 -6.27 -24.05 -50.47
N ASN A 360 -7.12 -24.10 -49.45
CA ASN A 360 -8.22 -25.06 -49.34
C ASN A 360 -9.29 -24.84 -50.43
N GLY A 361 -9.48 -23.59 -50.87
CA GLY A 361 -10.33 -23.29 -52.05
C GLY A 361 -9.71 -23.69 -53.38
N TYR A 362 -8.38 -23.85 -53.43
CA TYR A 362 -7.64 -24.35 -54.63
C TYR A 362 -7.27 -25.84 -54.53
N ALA A 363 -7.53 -26.48 -53.39
CA ALA A 363 -7.33 -27.91 -53.27
C ALA A 363 -8.27 -28.62 -54.27
N LEU A 364 -7.68 -29.05 -55.40
CA LEU A 364 -8.37 -29.90 -56.33
C LEU A 364 -8.86 -31.12 -55.54
N SER A 365 -10.13 -31.48 -55.72
CA SER A 365 -10.64 -32.71 -55.13
C SER A 365 -9.79 -33.89 -55.66
N ASP A 366 -9.63 -34.96 -54.87
CA ASP A 366 -8.87 -36.15 -55.28
C ASP A 366 -9.32 -36.65 -56.66
N SER A 367 -10.55 -36.44 -57.03
CA SER A 367 -11.10 -36.72 -58.35
C SER A 367 -10.50 -35.84 -59.46
N GLN A 368 -10.28 -34.55 -59.21
CA GLN A 368 -9.67 -33.62 -60.17
C GLN A 368 -8.18 -33.83 -60.32
N VAL A 369 -7.49 -34.20 -59.26
CA VAL A 369 -6.07 -34.61 -59.30
C VAL A 369 -5.91 -35.90 -60.09
N SER A 370 -6.77 -36.88 -59.88
CA SER A 370 -6.78 -38.16 -60.62
C SER A 370 -7.08 -37.94 -62.11
N GLU A 371 -7.99 -37.02 -62.45
CA GLU A 371 -8.31 -36.69 -63.87
C GLU A 371 -7.13 -35.96 -64.53
N LEU A 372 -6.44 -35.05 -63.84
CA LEU A 372 -5.25 -34.38 -64.35
C LEU A 372 -4.08 -35.37 -64.59
N LEU A 373 -3.84 -36.26 -63.63
CA LEU A 373 -2.81 -37.29 -63.79
C LEU A 373 -3.10 -38.19 -64.99
N ARG A 374 -4.35 -38.61 -65.19
CA ARG A 374 -4.77 -39.41 -66.36
C ARG A 374 -4.61 -38.66 -67.68
N ARG A 375 -4.81 -37.33 -67.70
CA ARG A 375 -4.53 -36.49 -68.88
C ARG A 375 -3.03 -36.38 -69.18
N ILE A 376 -2.23 -36.22 -68.17
CA ILE A 376 -0.76 -36.18 -68.31
C ILE A 376 -0.24 -37.48 -68.85
N GLU A 377 -0.65 -38.64 -68.30
CA GLU A 377 -0.27 -39.96 -68.86
C GLU A 377 -0.66 -40.17 -70.32
N LYS A 378 -1.84 -39.59 -70.67
CA LYS A 378 -2.32 -39.71 -72.09
C LYS A 378 -1.50 -38.83 -73.02
N LEU A 379 -1.06 -37.64 -72.59
CA LEU A 379 -0.21 -36.76 -73.34
C LEU A 379 1.23 -37.33 -73.46
N GLU A 380 1.76 -37.92 -72.41
CA GLU A 380 3.08 -38.60 -72.45
C GLU A 380 3.09 -39.77 -73.38
N LYS A 381 2.01 -40.58 -73.41
CA LYS A 381 1.88 -41.68 -74.37
C LYS A 381 1.71 -41.20 -75.80
N GLN A 382 1.16 -40.03 -76.06
CA GLN A 382 1.08 -39.39 -77.36
C GLN A 382 2.42 -38.81 -77.81
N ALA A 383 3.18 -38.23 -76.95
CA ALA A 383 4.50 -37.66 -77.21
C ALA A 383 5.56 -38.74 -77.50
N GLN A 384 5.41 -39.96 -76.99
CA GLN A 384 6.29 -41.11 -77.28
C GLN A 384 5.98 -41.80 -78.59
N LYS A 385 4.87 -41.41 -79.27
CA LYS A 385 4.46 -41.97 -80.58
C LYS A 385 4.73 -41.05 -81.76
N THR A 386 5.28 -39.91 -81.51
CA THR A 386 5.76 -38.93 -82.50
C THR A 386 7.29 -38.92 -82.51
#